data_c43a8e8dcfe34266e1b883eb47ceefa6
#
_entry.id   c43a8e8dcfe34266e1b883eb47ceefa6
#
_cell.length_a   1.000
_cell.length_b   1.000
_cell.length_c   1.000
_cell.angle_alpha   90.00
_cell.angle_beta   90.00
_cell.angle_gamma   90.00
#
_symmetry.space_group_name_H-M   'P 1'
#
loop_
_entity.id
_entity.type
_entity.pdbx_description
1 polymer ?
#
loop_
_entity_poly.entity_id
_entity_poly.type
_entity_poly.pdbx_seq_one_letter_code
_entity_poly.pdbx_strand_id
1 'polypeptide(L)'
;MKFLKLALLSIPFVMTACFESTSSADSYGDLIYERKSPEGRYISRECHVYATDSRFIFEGTAYAGSLGPMNYFSEIKIGSKMKVKDEFRTSDSRFADAMEEECAMLKQTYAQFNKPSVTCSDKEVLASGEVDNVLSHDYLTSYMKDACDKYIEEVVDGNYEKASSCTVRSEGNVAYMDVVYATKSASLKATYLGNESGMMEETYTGVSADTLAMVCEYDKAQPGYSDVRCDGATISHKETKANVTIENMIAAFEVTCDALRNGLVPFERVMFGE
;
A
#
# COMPACT_ATOMS: atom_id res chain seq x y z
N MET A 1 -6.54 1.40 -10.61
CA MET A 1 -7.09 0.26 -9.84
C MET A 1 -7.29 0.68 -8.40
N LYS A 2 -8.55 0.90 -7.97
CA LYS A 2 -8.92 1.24 -6.59
C LYS A 2 -8.33 0.26 -5.56
N PHE A 3 -8.15 -0.99 -5.93
CA PHE A 3 -7.88 -2.10 -5.00
C PHE A 3 -6.42 -2.19 -4.53
N LEU A 4 -5.45 -1.87 -5.38
CA LEU A 4 -4.05 -1.82 -4.95
C LEU A 4 -3.82 -0.64 -4.01
N LYS A 5 -4.54 0.47 -4.24
CA LYS A 5 -4.56 1.62 -3.32
C LYS A 5 -5.01 1.24 -1.91
N LEU A 6 -6.01 0.37 -1.77
CA LEU A 6 -6.60 0.07 -0.47
C LEU A 6 -5.71 -0.80 0.42
N ALA A 7 -4.99 -1.74 -0.17
CA ALA A 7 -4.05 -2.59 0.59
C ALA A 7 -2.76 -1.84 1.00
N LEU A 8 -2.46 -0.71 0.31
CA LEU A 8 -1.24 0.06 0.49
C LEU A 8 -1.48 1.49 0.99
N LEU A 9 -2.67 2.08 0.78
CA LEU A 9 -3.01 3.48 1.05
C LEU A 9 -3.62 3.78 2.42
N SER A 10 -3.85 2.79 3.26
CA SER A 10 -4.08 3.03 4.69
C SER A 10 -2.79 3.40 5.43
N ILE A 11 -1.75 3.76 4.70
CA ILE A 11 -0.45 4.19 5.23
C ILE A 11 -0.24 5.68 4.94
N PRO A 12 -0.80 6.60 5.73
CA PRO A 12 -0.17 7.88 5.86
C PRO A 12 1.01 7.69 6.82
N PHE A 13 2.17 7.63 6.35
CA PHE A 13 3.44 7.48 7.01
C PHE A 13 4.15 6.15 6.76
N VAL A 14 5.05 6.25 5.81
CA VAL A 14 6.38 5.69 5.86
C VAL A 14 6.46 4.18 5.90
N MET A 15 7.19 3.59 5.01
CA MET A 15 8.14 2.54 5.35
C MET A 15 8.20 1.30 4.50
N THR A 16 9.37 1.08 3.93
CA THR A 16 9.71 -0.24 3.41
C THR A 16 11.16 -0.38 2.99
N ALA A 17 11.90 -1.39 3.31
CA ALA A 17 13.05 -1.88 2.59
C ALA A 17 13.67 -3.16 3.09
N CYS A 18 13.90 -4.21 2.34
CA CYS A 18 14.96 -5.16 2.60
C CYS A 18 15.97 -5.19 1.48
N PHE A 19 17.18 -5.14 1.89
CA PHE A 19 18.34 -5.41 1.08
C PHE A 19 18.97 -6.71 1.58
N GLU A 20 19.32 -7.64 0.70
CA GLU A 20 20.42 -8.54 1.02
C GLU A 20 21.67 -7.67 1.17
N SER A 21 21.78 -7.03 2.32
CA SER A 21 22.98 -6.37 2.73
C SER A 21 23.90 -7.45 3.25
N THR A 22 24.89 -7.80 2.47
CA THR A 22 26.14 -8.39 2.95
C THR A 22 26.97 -7.35 3.72
N SER A 23 26.36 -6.30 4.27
CA SER A 23 27.00 -5.40 5.20
C SER A 23 26.75 -5.93 6.61
N SER A 24 27.82 -6.28 7.27
CA SER A 24 27.85 -6.80 8.64
C SER A 24 26.96 -5.98 9.58
N ALA A 25 26.20 -6.67 10.47
CA ALA A 25 25.39 -6.08 11.53
C ALA A 25 26.16 -5.04 12.38
N ASP A 26 27.50 -5.13 12.40
CA ASP A 26 28.41 -4.17 13.05
C ASP A 26 28.31 -2.73 12.52
N SER A 27 27.69 -2.50 11.35
CA SER A 27 27.60 -1.16 10.75
C SER A 27 26.37 -0.36 11.15
N TYR A 28 25.33 -1.00 11.71
CA TYR A 28 24.04 -0.35 12.00
C TYR A 28 23.93 0.20 13.42
N GLY A 29 24.70 -0.35 14.37
CA GLY A 29 24.56 -0.09 15.80
C GLY A 29 23.77 -1.19 16.50
N ASP A 30 23.36 -0.92 17.75
CA ASP A 30 22.64 -1.88 18.57
C ASP A 30 21.17 -1.98 18.12
N LEU A 31 20.63 -3.19 18.00
CA LEU A 31 19.20 -3.43 17.85
C LEU A 31 18.49 -3.01 19.15
N ILE A 32 17.68 -1.95 19.11
CA ILE A 32 17.00 -1.39 20.29
C ILE A 32 15.50 -1.69 20.33
N TYR A 33 14.92 -2.10 19.21
CA TYR A 33 13.51 -2.49 19.10
C TYR A 33 13.24 -3.34 17.87
N GLU A 34 12.30 -4.28 17.98
CA GLU A 34 11.80 -5.07 16.87
C GLU A 34 10.34 -5.46 17.08
N ARG A 35 9.59 -5.56 16.02
CA ARG A 35 8.20 -6.04 15.97
C ARG A 35 7.94 -6.85 14.71
N LYS A 36 7.01 -7.77 14.82
CA LYS A 36 6.54 -8.59 13.69
C LYS A 36 5.03 -8.81 13.79
N SER A 37 4.35 -8.78 12.66
CA SER A 37 2.94 -9.14 12.57
C SER A 37 2.71 -10.59 13.02
N PRO A 38 1.54 -10.91 13.58
CA PRO A 38 1.17 -12.30 13.86
C PRO A 38 1.26 -13.19 12.62
N GLU A 39 1.64 -14.44 12.83
CA GLU A 39 1.73 -15.43 11.75
C GLU A 39 0.36 -15.68 11.07
N GLY A 40 0.40 -16.14 9.81
CA GLY A 40 -0.78 -16.54 9.05
C GLY A 40 -1.57 -15.39 8.43
N ARG A 41 -1.01 -14.17 8.38
CA ARG A 41 -1.62 -13.04 7.68
C ARG A 41 -1.16 -12.97 6.24
N TYR A 42 -2.07 -12.58 5.35
CA TYR A 42 -1.75 -12.33 3.94
C TYR A 42 -0.80 -11.14 3.78
N ILE A 43 -1.08 -10.05 4.50
CA ILE A 43 -0.14 -8.95 4.64
C ILE A 43 0.56 -9.13 5.98
N SER A 44 1.85 -9.42 5.93
CA SER A 44 2.71 -9.49 7.11
C SER A 44 3.77 -8.39 7.04
N ARG A 45 4.11 -7.86 8.21
CA ARG A 45 5.13 -6.83 8.35
C ARG A 45 6.08 -7.18 9.47
N GLU A 46 7.32 -6.76 9.30
CA GLU A 46 8.32 -6.78 10.35
C GLU A 46 9.11 -5.48 10.34
N CYS A 47 9.56 -5.03 11.49
CA CYS A 47 10.40 -3.85 11.61
C CYS A 47 11.49 -4.05 12.65
N HIS A 48 12.63 -3.41 12.39
CA HIS A 48 13.81 -3.38 13.25
C HIS A 48 14.29 -1.95 13.42
N VAL A 49 14.61 -1.55 14.63
CA VAL A 49 15.18 -0.24 14.94
C VAL A 49 16.55 -0.42 15.56
N TYR A 50 17.55 0.20 14.95
CA TYR A 50 18.92 0.21 15.41
C TYR A 50 19.35 1.61 15.81
N ALA A 51 20.24 1.74 16.80
CA ALA A 51 20.75 3.02 17.23
C ALA A 51 22.22 2.96 17.64
N THR A 52 22.88 4.10 17.42
CA THR A 52 24.16 4.49 18.05
C THR A 52 23.97 5.88 18.67
N ASP A 53 24.99 6.43 19.34
CA ASP A 53 24.94 7.79 19.92
C ASP A 53 24.58 8.89 18.91
N SER A 54 24.82 8.67 17.61
CA SER A 54 24.66 9.68 16.57
C SER A 54 23.87 9.22 15.33
N ARG A 55 23.27 8.02 15.41
CA ARG A 55 22.60 7.44 14.25
C ARG A 55 21.42 6.59 14.68
N PHE A 56 20.32 6.72 13.99
CA PHE A 56 19.15 5.85 14.08
C PHE A 56 18.87 5.23 12.73
N ILE A 57 18.51 3.97 12.71
CA ILE A 57 18.07 3.25 11.53
C ILE A 57 16.76 2.55 11.87
N PHE A 58 15.82 2.68 10.96
CA PHE A 58 14.62 1.88 10.91
C PHE A 58 14.66 1.03 9.65
N GLU A 59 14.41 -0.26 9.78
CA GLU A 59 14.18 -1.17 8.68
C GLU A 59 12.80 -1.79 8.81
N GLY A 60 12.03 -1.80 7.74
CA GLY A 60 10.72 -2.42 7.68
C GLY A 60 10.59 -3.29 6.44
N THR A 61 9.89 -4.40 6.54
CA THR A 61 9.55 -5.26 5.42
C THR A 61 8.06 -5.57 5.44
N ALA A 62 7.41 -5.45 4.29
CA ALA A 62 6.04 -5.88 4.10
C ALA A 62 5.97 -6.97 3.04
N TYR A 63 5.22 -8.01 3.31
CA TYR A 63 4.90 -9.10 2.39
C TYR A 63 3.39 -9.10 2.17
N ALA A 64 2.95 -9.26 0.93
CA ALA A 64 1.52 -9.31 0.58
C ALA A 64 1.26 -10.49 -0.35
N GLY A 65 0.89 -11.63 0.20
CA GLY A 65 0.55 -12.85 -0.54
C GLY A 65 1.64 -13.27 -1.53
N SER A 66 1.30 -13.34 -2.80
CA SER A 66 2.21 -13.72 -3.89
C SER A 66 3.06 -12.57 -4.42
N LEU A 67 2.87 -11.34 -3.92
CA LEU A 67 3.71 -10.21 -4.28
C LEU A 67 5.08 -10.34 -3.63
N GLY A 68 6.11 -9.85 -4.30
CA GLY A 68 7.45 -9.75 -3.72
C GLY A 68 7.46 -8.80 -2.51
N PRO A 69 8.53 -8.84 -1.70
CA PRO A 69 8.65 -7.95 -0.56
C PRO A 69 8.70 -6.50 -1.01
N MET A 70 8.05 -5.69 -0.24
CA MET A 70 8.22 -4.26 -0.24
C MET A 70 9.06 -3.85 0.96
N ASN A 71 10.05 -3.03 0.76
CA ASN A 71 11.13 -2.84 1.70
C ASN A 71 11.42 -1.35 1.96
N TYR A 72 11.60 -0.94 3.20
CA TYR A 72 11.91 0.41 3.65
C TYR A 72 13.13 0.50 4.54
N PHE A 73 13.86 1.56 4.32
CA PHE A 73 14.98 1.95 5.14
C PHE A 73 14.89 3.44 5.44
N SER A 74 14.95 3.82 6.71
CA SER A 74 15.08 5.21 7.13
C SER A 74 16.30 5.39 8.01
N GLU A 75 17.08 6.40 7.73
CA GLU A 75 18.28 6.74 8.48
C GLU A 75 18.22 8.19 8.95
N ILE A 76 18.45 8.40 10.24
CA ILE A 76 18.65 9.73 10.82
C ILE A 76 20.07 9.79 11.40
N LYS A 77 20.89 10.68 10.87
CA LYS A 77 22.22 10.99 11.43
C LYS A 77 22.17 12.30 12.20
N ILE A 78 22.65 12.27 13.43
CA ILE A 78 22.72 13.41 14.35
C ILE A 78 24.11 14.03 14.25
N GLY A 79 24.16 15.34 13.98
CA GLY A 79 25.37 16.14 13.96
C GLY A 79 25.06 17.59 14.32
N SER A 80 25.73 18.55 13.71
CA SER A 80 25.35 19.98 13.81
C SER A 80 23.97 20.26 13.20
N LYS A 81 23.50 19.38 12.33
CA LYS A 81 22.16 19.27 11.74
C LYS A 81 21.77 17.81 11.75
N MET A 82 20.49 17.51 11.67
CA MET A 82 20.05 16.16 11.38
C MET A 82 20.03 15.94 9.87
N LYS A 83 20.57 14.81 9.42
CA LYS A 83 20.44 14.33 8.05
C LYS A 83 19.47 13.16 8.04
N VAL A 84 18.46 13.25 7.19
CA VAL A 84 17.43 12.22 7.04
C VAL A 84 17.57 11.62 5.65
N LYS A 85 17.47 10.30 5.57
CA LYS A 85 17.41 9.54 4.32
C LYS A 85 16.30 8.52 4.45
N ASP A 86 15.41 8.48 3.46
CA ASP A 86 14.39 7.45 3.29
C ASP A 86 14.61 6.74 1.96
N GLU A 87 14.38 5.45 1.97
CA GLU A 87 14.61 4.58 0.83
C GLU A 87 13.53 3.52 0.77
N PHE A 88 12.82 3.46 -0.36
CA PHE A 88 11.82 2.46 -0.69
C PHE A 88 12.31 1.60 -1.82
N ARG A 89 12.16 0.28 -1.71
CA ARG A 89 12.56 -0.66 -2.76
C ARG A 89 11.60 -1.83 -2.88
N THR A 90 11.42 -2.30 -4.11
CA THR A 90 10.76 -3.56 -4.42
C THR A 90 11.44 -4.22 -5.62
N SER A 91 11.45 -5.53 -5.65
CA SER A 91 11.83 -6.30 -6.86
C SER A 91 10.63 -6.54 -7.78
N ASP A 92 9.41 -6.33 -7.29
CA ASP A 92 8.17 -6.66 -7.97
C ASP A 92 7.60 -5.44 -8.71
N SER A 93 7.57 -5.52 -10.04
CA SER A 93 7.07 -4.42 -10.89
C SER A 93 5.57 -4.11 -10.72
N ARG A 94 4.82 -5.02 -10.08
CA ARG A 94 3.40 -4.79 -9.75
C ARG A 94 3.19 -3.69 -8.72
N PHE A 95 4.25 -3.26 -8.02
CA PHE A 95 4.23 -2.12 -7.11
C PHE A 95 4.54 -0.76 -7.77
N ALA A 96 4.70 -0.68 -9.08
CA ALA A 96 5.10 0.56 -9.75
C ALA A 96 4.19 1.75 -9.42
N ASP A 97 2.87 1.54 -9.38
CA ASP A 97 1.91 2.59 -8.98
C ASP A 97 2.12 3.06 -7.54
N ALA A 98 2.37 2.12 -6.62
CA ALA A 98 2.66 2.46 -5.22
C ALA A 98 3.97 3.24 -5.09
N MET A 99 4.97 2.91 -5.90
CA MET A 99 6.24 3.65 -5.96
C MET A 99 6.04 5.07 -6.51
N GLU A 100 5.16 5.28 -7.48
CA GLU A 100 4.82 6.62 -7.99
C GLU A 100 4.11 7.47 -6.92
N GLU A 101 3.16 6.91 -6.18
CA GLU A 101 2.48 7.60 -5.08
C GLU A 101 3.44 7.95 -3.95
N GLU A 102 4.32 7.03 -3.56
CA GLU A 102 5.35 7.24 -2.55
C GLU A 102 6.33 8.33 -2.98
N CYS A 103 6.72 8.34 -4.25
CA CYS A 103 7.55 9.40 -4.83
C CYS A 103 6.88 10.78 -4.70
N ALA A 104 5.59 10.88 -5.00
CA ALA A 104 4.85 12.14 -4.90
C ALA A 104 4.76 12.61 -3.45
N MET A 105 4.48 11.70 -2.51
CA MET A 105 4.42 12.00 -1.07
C MET A 105 5.78 12.46 -0.53
N LEU A 106 6.88 11.77 -0.86
CA LEU A 106 8.21 12.15 -0.41
C LEU A 106 8.68 13.47 -1.01
N LYS A 107 8.36 13.75 -2.27
CA LYS A 107 8.62 15.08 -2.86
C LYS A 107 7.94 16.20 -2.07
N GLN A 108 6.70 16.00 -1.67
CA GLN A 108 5.96 16.98 -0.85
C GLN A 108 6.56 17.11 0.56
N THR A 109 6.87 15.99 1.21
CA THR A 109 7.45 15.96 2.56
C THR A 109 8.83 16.62 2.60
N TYR A 110 9.70 16.24 1.68
CA TYR A 110 11.08 16.74 1.66
C TYR A 110 11.21 18.16 1.11
N ALA A 111 10.19 18.72 0.45
CA ALA A 111 10.20 20.12 -0.02
C ALA A 111 10.45 21.15 1.09
N GLN A 112 10.16 20.81 2.34
CA GLN A 112 10.41 21.67 3.52
C GLN A 112 11.79 21.48 4.17
N PHE A 113 12.59 20.50 3.71
CA PHE A 113 13.92 20.22 4.25
C PHE A 113 14.99 21.09 3.53
N ASN A 114 16.11 21.27 4.20
CA ASN A 114 17.28 21.88 3.55
C ASN A 114 17.94 20.85 2.63
N LYS A 115 18.40 21.29 1.44
CA LYS A 115 19.04 20.42 0.43
C LYS A 115 18.24 19.16 0.10
N PRO A 116 16.95 19.29 -0.24
CA PRO A 116 16.14 18.14 -0.54
C PRO A 116 16.61 17.44 -1.82
N SER A 117 16.58 16.12 -1.81
CA SER A 117 16.81 15.30 -3.01
C SER A 117 15.82 14.15 -2.99
N VAL A 118 15.04 13.98 -4.06
CA VAL A 118 14.14 12.84 -4.24
C VAL A 118 14.32 12.31 -5.65
N THR A 119 14.68 11.03 -5.76
CA THR A 119 14.80 10.29 -7.02
C THR A 119 13.85 9.11 -7.01
N CYS A 120 13.21 8.82 -8.13
CA CYS A 120 12.15 7.84 -8.23
C CYS A 120 12.30 6.97 -9.47
N SER A 121 11.97 5.71 -9.32
CA SER A 121 11.75 4.75 -10.39
C SER A 121 10.56 3.86 -10.04
N ASP A 122 10.18 2.95 -10.92
CA ASP A 122 9.16 1.93 -10.71
C ASP A 122 9.49 0.92 -9.60
N LYS A 123 10.74 0.87 -9.15
CA LYS A 123 11.25 -0.09 -8.15
C LYS A 123 11.96 0.54 -6.97
N GLU A 124 12.28 1.81 -7.04
CA GLU A 124 13.04 2.48 -6.00
C GLU A 124 12.66 3.95 -5.89
N VAL A 125 12.44 4.40 -4.66
CA VAL A 125 12.32 5.82 -4.32
C VAL A 125 13.35 6.14 -3.25
N LEU A 126 14.20 7.12 -3.50
CA LEU A 126 15.22 7.62 -2.58
C LEU A 126 14.93 9.08 -2.26
N ALA A 127 14.86 9.40 -0.98
CA ALA A 127 14.72 10.76 -0.50
C ALA A 127 15.80 11.09 0.54
N SER A 128 16.31 12.31 0.51
CA SER A 128 17.24 12.79 1.55
C SER A 128 17.12 14.29 1.74
N GLY A 129 17.46 14.75 2.94
CA GLY A 129 17.47 16.16 3.29
C GLY A 129 18.14 16.45 4.62
N GLU A 130 18.28 17.73 4.95
CA GLU A 130 18.84 18.20 6.22
C GLU A 130 17.78 18.99 7.00
N VAL A 131 17.78 18.85 8.32
CA VAL A 131 16.92 19.60 9.25
C VAL A 131 17.80 20.32 10.25
N ASP A 132 17.57 21.63 10.44
CA ASP A 132 18.38 22.46 11.35
C ASP A 132 18.09 22.16 12.83
N ASN A 133 16.89 21.67 13.13
CA ASN A 133 16.50 21.33 14.50
C ASN A 133 17.02 19.93 14.87
N VAL A 134 17.92 19.86 15.81
CA VAL A 134 18.46 18.59 16.31
C VAL A 134 17.60 18.10 17.48
N LEU A 135 16.91 16.98 17.27
CA LEU A 135 16.10 16.32 18.30
C LEU A 135 17.00 15.53 19.27
N SER A 136 16.55 15.35 20.50
CA SER A 136 17.28 14.56 21.48
C SER A 136 17.30 13.07 21.12
N HIS A 137 18.33 12.36 21.58
CA HIS A 137 18.46 10.91 21.40
C HIS A 137 17.25 10.16 21.97
N ASP A 138 16.77 10.54 23.17
CA ASP A 138 15.63 9.90 23.81
C ASP A 138 14.33 10.11 23.01
N TYR A 139 14.14 11.31 22.46
CA TYR A 139 13.00 11.59 21.61
C TYR A 139 13.03 10.74 20.34
N LEU A 140 14.18 10.66 19.66
CA LEU A 140 14.32 9.86 18.44
C LEU A 140 14.17 8.36 18.74
N THR A 141 14.66 7.88 19.89
CA THR A 141 14.43 6.51 20.33
C THR A 141 12.94 6.20 20.47
N SER A 142 12.20 7.07 21.17
CA SER A 142 10.74 6.90 21.31
C SER A 142 10.04 6.99 19.97
N TYR A 143 10.36 7.98 19.17
CA TYR A 143 9.78 8.20 17.85
C TYR A 143 9.95 6.99 16.93
N MET A 144 11.16 6.40 16.87
CA MET A 144 11.43 5.23 16.03
C MET A 144 10.71 3.97 16.52
N LYS A 145 10.57 3.78 17.83
CA LYS A 145 9.79 2.68 18.42
C LYS A 145 8.31 2.84 18.10
N ASP A 146 7.76 4.04 18.31
CA ASP A 146 6.36 4.36 17.97
C ASP A 146 6.08 4.18 16.47
N ALA A 147 7.05 4.52 15.62
CA ALA A 147 6.95 4.31 14.18
C ALA A 147 6.88 2.81 13.84
N CYS A 148 7.70 1.98 14.50
CA CYS A 148 7.68 0.52 14.33
C CYS A 148 6.35 -0.08 14.81
N ASP A 149 5.82 0.37 15.97
CA ASP A 149 4.51 -0.05 16.47
C ASP A 149 3.40 0.28 15.47
N LYS A 150 3.32 1.53 15.01
CA LYS A 150 2.34 1.97 14.00
C LYS A 150 2.48 1.17 12.70
N TYR A 151 3.70 0.95 12.24
CA TYR A 151 3.96 0.16 11.04
C TYR A 151 3.37 -1.25 11.13
N ILE A 152 3.41 -1.88 12.29
CA ILE A 152 2.82 -3.19 12.54
C ILE A 152 1.30 -3.10 12.76
N GLU A 153 0.83 -2.11 13.52
CA GLU A 153 -0.56 -1.98 13.95
C GLU A 153 -1.51 -1.52 12.84
N GLU A 154 -1.06 -0.69 11.92
CA GLU A 154 -1.87 -0.22 10.78
C GLU A 154 -2.47 -1.33 9.90
N VAL A 155 -1.97 -2.55 10.00
CA VAL A 155 -2.50 -3.74 9.30
C VAL A 155 -3.43 -4.57 10.19
N VAL A 156 -3.51 -4.28 11.49
CA VAL A 156 -4.05 -5.19 12.52
C VAL A 156 -5.47 -4.86 12.94
N ASP A 157 -5.90 -3.61 12.93
CA ASP A 157 -7.10 -3.18 13.64
C ASP A 157 -8.37 -3.00 12.80
N GLY A 158 -8.43 -3.57 11.61
CA GLY A 158 -9.69 -3.73 10.90
C GLY A 158 -10.59 -4.75 11.59
N ASN A 159 -11.40 -4.32 12.55
CA ASN A 159 -12.44 -5.17 13.14
C ASN A 159 -13.77 -4.99 12.39
N TYR A 160 -13.67 -5.06 11.05
CA TYR A 160 -14.85 -4.94 10.19
C TYR A 160 -15.55 -6.30 10.01
N GLU A 161 -16.77 -6.25 9.48
CA GLU A 161 -17.50 -7.46 9.09
C GLU A 161 -16.65 -8.28 8.10
N LYS A 162 -16.47 -9.56 8.38
CA LYS A 162 -15.71 -10.47 7.52
C LYS A 162 -16.59 -11.00 6.41
N ALA A 163 -16.05 -11.04 5.19
CA ALA A 163 -16.69 -11.77 4.11
C ALA A 163 -16.83 -13.27 4.48
N SER A 164 -18.00 -13.82 4.29
CA SER A 164 -18.27 -15.26 4.49
C SER A 164 -17.55 -16.10 3.43
N SER A 165 -17.36 -15.55 2.23
CA SER A 165 -16.49 -16.09 1.20
C SER A 165 -15.95 -14.97 0.32
N CYS A 166 -14.75 -15.19 -0.19
CA CYS A 166 -14.18 -14.37 -1.27
C CYS A 166 -13.31 -15.27 -2.13
N THR A 167 -13.54 -15.30 -3.41
CA THR A 167 -12.83 -16.16 -4.37
C THR A 167 -12.32 -15.35 -5.54
N VAL A 168 -11.12 -15.68 -5.99
CA VAL A 168 -10.51 -15.08 -7.19
C VAL A 168 -10.26 -16.19 -8.20
N ARG A 169 -10.56 -15.94 -9.44
CA ARG A 169 -10.29 -16.84 -10.57
C ARG A 169 -9.94 -16.04 -11.81
N SER A 170 -9.25 -16.65 -12.75
CA SER A 170 -8.93 -16.02 -14.03
C SER A 170 -9.19 -16.97 -15.21
N GLU A 171 -9.52 -16.39 -16.35
CA GLU A 171 -9.74 -17.10 -17.60
C GLU A 171 -9.23 -16.24 -18.77
N GLY A 172 -8.12 -16.63 -19.37
CA GLY A 172 -7.48 -15.86 -20.43
C GLY A 172 -7.08 -14.47 -19.95
N ASN A 173 -7.66 -13.43 -20.55
CA ASN A 173 -7.42 -12.03 -20.20
C ASN A 173 -8.45 -11.45 -19.22
N VAL A 174 -9.20 -12.28 -18.53
CA VAL A 174 -10.24 -11.86 -17.57
C VAL A 174 -9.93 -12.40 -16.17
N ALA A 175 -9.98 -11.52 -15.19
CA ALA A 175 -9.96 -11.85 -13.76
C ALA A 175 -11.35 -11.63 -13.17
N TYR A 176 -11.71 -12.48 -12.23
CA TYR A 176 -12.99 -12.42 -11.50
C TYR A 176 -12.71 -12.42 -10.01
N MET A 177 -13.50 -11.66 -9.26
CA MET A 177 -13.56 -11.72 -7.80
C MET A 177 -15.01 -11.75 -7.35
N ASP A 178 -15.40 -12.77 -6.60
CA ASP A 178 -16.72 -12.90 -6.03
C ASP A 178 -16.63 -12.79 -4.50
N VAL A 179 -17.35 -11.85 -3.92
CA VAL A 179 -17.38 -11.56 -2.46
C VAL A 179 -18.76 -11.72 -1.92
N VAL A 180 -18.92 -12.44 -0.81
CA VAL A 180 -20.21 -12.69 -0.17
C VAL A 180 -20.14 -12.35 1.31
N TYR A 181 -21.12 -11.56 1.76
CA TYR A 181 -21.43 -11.27 3.16
C TYR A 181 -22.84 -11.82 3.50
N ALA A 182 -23.26 -11.72 4.74
CA ALA A 182 -24.57 -12.20 5.16
C ALA A 182 -25.73 -11.51 4.44
N THR A 183 -25.62 -10.21 4.14
CA THR A 183 -26.71 -9.37 3.59
C THR A 183 -26.38 -8.75 2.24
N LYS A 184 -25.14 -8.81 1.79
CA LYS A 184 -24.66 -8.16 0.56
C LYS A 184 -23.61 -9.01 -0.14
N SER A 185 -23.47 -8.80 -1.44
CA SER A 185 -22.39 -9.41 -2.22
C SER A 185 -21.95 -8.51 -3.36
N ALA A 186 -20.76 -8.77 -3.90
CA ALA A 186 -20.26 -8.16 -5.11
C ALA A 186 -19.57 -9.20 -5.99
N SER A 187 -19.80 -9.10 -7.30
CA SER A 187 -19.06 -9.82 -8.33
C SER A 187 -18.34 -8.81 -9.21
N LEU A 188 -17.02 -8.89 -9.26
CA LEU A 188 -16.17 -8.02 -10.05
C LEU A 188 -15.54 -8.82 -11.18
N LYS A 189 -15.55 -8.22 -12.38
CA LYS A 189 -14.95 -8.77 -13.57
C LYS A 189 -14.02 -7.73 -14.19
N ALA A 190 -12.73 -8.00 -14.21
CA ALA A 190 -11.71 -7.16 -14.80
C ALA A 190 -11.20 -7.80 -16.09
N THR A 191 -11.35 -7.13 -17.21
CA THR A 191 -10.89 -7.60 -18.53
C THR A 191 -9.70 -6.77 -18.97
N TYR A 192 -8.56 -7.39 -19.20
CA TYR A 192 -7.41 -6.74 -19.80
C TYR A 192 -7.63 -6.57 -21.31
N LEU A 193 -7.55 -5.32 -21.79
CA LEU A 193 -7.79 -4.96 -23.19
C LEU A 193 -6.50 -4.76 -23.99
N GLY A 194 -5.33 -4.89 -23.37
CA GLY A 194 -4.04 -4.52 -23.96
C GLY A 194 -3.73 -3.03 -23.82
N ASN A 195 -2.49 -2.65 -24.14
CA ASN A 195 -2.03 -1.25 -24.12
C ASN A 195 -2.34 -0.52 -22.81
N GLU A 196 -2.05 -1.16 -21.66
CA GLU A 196 -2.27 -0.59 -20.33
C GLU A 196 -3.72 -0.16 -20.08
N SER A 197 -4.67 -0.88 -20.67
CA SER A 197 -6.09 -0.58 -20.59
C SER A 197 -6.87 -1.78 -20.08
N GLY A 198 -7.83 -1.54 -19.21
CA GLY A 198 -8.72 -2.54 -18.64
C GLY A 198 -10.18 -2.08 -18.65
N MET A 199 -11.09 -3.04 -18.63
CA MET A 199 -12.51 -2.81 -18.37
C MET A 199 -12.87 -3.47 -17.04
N MET A 200 -13.50 -2.72 -16.14
CA MET A 200 -14.08 -3.22 -14.91
C MET A 200 -15.60 -3.28 -15.06
N GLU A 201 -16.18 -4.37 -14.62
CA GLU A 201 -17.62 -4.57 -14.48
C GLU A 201 -17.89 -5.08 -13.08
N GLU A 202 -18.72 -4.38 -12.34
CA GLU A 202 -19.04 -4.64 -10.93
C GLU A 202 -20.53 -4.83 -10.79
N THR A 203 -20.96 -5.95 -10.21
CA THR A 203 -22.37 -6.24 -9.94
C THR A 203 -22.58 -6.43 -8.47
N TYR A 204 -23.55 -5.73 -7.90
CA TYR A 204 -23.84 -5.69 -6.47
C TYR A 204 -25.20 -6.30 -6.15
N THR A 205 -25.28 -6.96 -4.99
CA THR A 205 -26.54 -7.46 -4.41
C THR A 205 -26.64 -7.00 -2.96
N GLY A 206 -27.82 -6.59 -2.51
CA GLY A 206 -28.04 -6.11 -1.15
C GLY A 206 -27.50 -4.70 -0.88
N VAL A 207 -27.10 -3.96 -1.92
CA VAL A 207 -26.66 -2.55 -1.86
C VAL A 207 -27.83 -1.66 -2.28
N SER A 208 -28.03 -0.53 -1.59
CA SER A 208 -29.13 0.39 -1.89
C SER A 208 -28.97 1.09 -3.25
N ALA A 209 -30.07 1.41 -3.92
CA ALA A 209 -30.03 2.15 -5.19
C ALA A 209 -29.37 3.53 -5.04
N ASP A 210 -29.55 4.20 -3.89
CA ASP A 210 -28.94 5.50 -3.62
C ASP A 210 -27.42 5.39 -3.51
N THR A 211 -26.91 4.34 -2.83
CA THR A 211 -25.47 4.06 -2.76
C THR A 211 -24.89 3.79 -4.15
N LEU A 212 -25.56 2.96 -4.95
CA LEU A 212 -25.12 2.66 -6.32
C LEU A 212 -25.12 3.91 -7.22
N ALA A 213 -26.09 4.80 -7.05
CA ALA A 213 -26.12 6.08 -7.77
C ALA A 213 -24.93 6.97 -7.36
N MET A 214 -24.58 7.05 -6.07
CA MET A 214 -23.38 7.79 -5.63
C MET A 214 -22.08 7.20 -6.20
N VAL A 215 -21.93 5.89 -6.18
CA VAL A 215 -20.75 5.21 -6.77
C VAL A 215 -20.65 5.50 -8.27
N CYS A 216 -21.78 5.45 -8.99
CA CYS A 216 -21.82 5.77 -10.40
C CYS A 216 -21.35 7.21 -10.69
N GLU A 217 -21.83 8.20 -9.95
CA GLU A 217 -21.40 9.59 -10.09
C GLU A 217 -19.93 9.79 -9.70
N TYR A 218 -19.48 9.09 -8.67
CA TYR A 218 -18.07 9.09 -8.30
C TYR A 218 -17.18 8.54 -9.42
N ASP A 219 -17.54 7.42 -10.03
CA ASP A 219 -16.76 6.81 -11.13
C ASP A 219 -16.74 7.69 -12.38
N LYS A 220 -17.85 8.38 -12.71
CA LYS A 220 -17.88 9.37 -13.78
C LYS A 220 -16.94 10.55 -13.58
N ALA A 221 -16.66 10.90 -12.33
CA ALA A 221 -15.79 12.00 -11.98
C ALA A 221 -14.30 11.58 -11.86
N GLN A 222 -13.97 10.28 -11.91
CA GLN A 222 -12.60 9.82 -11.77
C GLN A 222 -11.73 10.13 -12.99
N PRO A 223 -10.57 10.78 -12.82
CA PRO A 223 -9.62 10.90 -13.91
C PRO A 223 -9.09 9.52 -14.33
N GLY A 224 -9.02 9.27 -15.63
CA GLY A 224 -8.58 7.98 -16.18
C GLY A 224 -9.69 6.96 -16.41
N TYR A 225 -10.92 7.21 -15.92
CA TYR A 225 -12.09 6.40 -16.26
C TYR A 225 -12.80 6.95 -17.49
N SER A 226 -13.26 6.05 -18.35
CA SER A 226 -14.06 6.35 -19.53
C SER A 226 -15.14 5.30 -19.72
N ASP A 227 -16.12 5.58 -20.58
CA ASP A 227 -17.23 4.65 -20.89
C ASP A 227 -18.00 4.17 -19.64
N VAL A 228 -18.11 5.04 -18.61
CA VAL A 228 -18.81 4.69 -17.36
C VAL A 228 -20.30 4.47 -17.68
N ARG A 229 -20.79 3.29 -17.32
CA ARG A 229 -22.20 2.88 -17.48
C ARG A 229 -22.73 2.34 -16.17
N CYS A 230 -23.96 2.69 -15.86
CA CYS A 230 -24.64 2.28 -14.65
C CYS A 230 -26.02 1.74 -15.04
N ASP A 231 -26.21 0.46 -14.84
CA ASP A 231 -27.46 -0.24 -15.17
C ASP A 231 -27.93 -1.04 -13.93
N GLY A 232 -28.84 -0.44 -13.19
CA GLY A 232 -29.36 -1.02 -11.95
C GLY A 232 -28.25 -1.32 -10.94
N ALA A 233 -28.01 -2.60 -10.69
CA ALA A 233 -26.98 -3.05 -9.76
C ALA A 233 -25.59 -3.25 -10.38
N THR A 234 -25.44 -2.96 -11.67
CA THR A 234 -24.18 -3.14 -12.41
C THR A 234 -23.57 -1.79 -12.77
N ILE A 235 -22.30 -1.62 -12.45
CA ILE A 235 -21.49 -0.46 -12.83
C ILE A 235 -20.31 -0.96 -13.65
N SER A 236 -20.03 -0.32 -14.79
CA SER A 236 -18.87 -0.65 -15.59
C SER A 236 -18.14 0.59 -16.07
N HIS A 237 -16.83 0.50 -16.17
CA HIS A 237 -15.99 1.56 -16.72
C HIS A 237 -14.75 0.98 -17.40
N LYS A 238 -14.19 1.75 -18.30
CA LYS A 238 -12.87 1.50 -18.88
C LYS A 238 -11.85 2.35 -18.13
N GLU A 239 -10.77 1.71 -17.70
CA GLU A 239 -9.61 2.37 -17.09
C GLU A 239 -8.41 2.31 -18.06
N THR A 240 -7.71 3.43 -18.19
CA THR A 240 -6.42 3.49 -18.88
C THR A 240 -5.40 4.03 -17.89
N LYS A 241 -4.42 3.19 -17.56
CA LYS A 241 -3.39 3.50 -16.57
C LYS A 241 -2.14 2.66 -16.86
N ALA A 242 -0.98 3.20 -16.59
CA ALA A 242 0.28 2.46 -16.63
C ALA A 242 0.20 1.16 -15.79
N ASN A 243 0.86 0.12 -16.26
CA ASN A 243 0.94 -1.18 -15.58
C ASN A 243 -0.39 -1.97 -15.41
N VAL A 244 -1.45 -1.64 -16.14
CA VAL A 244 -2.62 -2.51 -16.22
C VAL A 244 -2.25 -3.77 -16.99
N THR A 245 -2.14 -4.89 -16.29
CA THR A 245 -1.92 -6.24 -16.85
C THR A 245 -2.86 -7.23 -16.16
N ILE A 246 -3.06 -8.41 -16.77
CA ILE A 246 -3.91 -9.43 -16.15
C ILE A 246 -3.33 -9.93 -14.81
N GLU A 247 -2.00 -10.05 -14.71
CA GLU A 247 -1.32 -10.46 -13.49
C GLU A 247 -1.55 -9.45 -12.36
N ASN A 248 -1.48 -8.14 -12.67
CA ASN A 248 -1.74 -7.09 -11.69
C ASN A 248 -3.21 -7.05 -11.26
N MET A 249 -4.15 -7.31 -12.17
CA MET A 249 -5.58 -7.41 -11.83
C MET A 249 -5.84 -8.59 -10.89
N ILE A 250 -5.28 -9.77 -11.17
CA ILE A 250 -5.40 -10.95 -10.31
C ILE A 250 -4.80 -10.67 -8.93
N ALA A 251 -3.57 -10.15 -8.88
CA ALA A 251 -2.91 -9.85 -7.61
C ALA A 251 -3.70 -8.83 -6.77
N ALA A 252 -4.27 -7.80 -7.40
CA ALA A 252 -5.12 -6.83 -6.73
C ALA A 252 -6.38 -7.47 -6.12
N PHE A 253 -7.02 -8.37 -6.85
CA PHE A 253 -8.19 -9.12 -6.37
C PHE A 253 -7.83 -10.07 -5.22
N GLU A 254 -6.69 -10.76 -5.29
CA GLU A 254 -6.22 -11.64 -4.23
C GLU A 254 -5.96 -10.87 -2.92
N VAL A 255 -5.25 -9.74 -2.98
CA VAL A 255 -5.01 -8.86 -1.83
C VAL A 255 -6.32 -8.37 -1.23
N THR A 256 -7.23 -7.91 -2.09
CA THR A 256 -8.54 -7.42 -1.68
C THR A 256 -9.37 -8.51 -1.00
N CYS A 257 -9.43 -9.68 -1.62
CA CYS A 257 -10.18 -10.82 -1.12
C CYS A 257 -9.71 -11.23 0.27
N ASP A 258 -8.41 -11.24 0.48
CA ASP A 258 -7.85 -11.61 1.78
C ASP A 258 -8.10 -10.54 2.84
N ALA A 259 -8.00 -9.27 2.50
CA ALA A 259 -8.35 -8.18 3.40
C ALA A 259 -9.81 -8.24 3.84
N LEU A 260 -10.75 -8.53 2.92
CA LEU A 260 -12.18 -8.67 3.22
C LEU A 260 -12.47 -9.92 4.07
N ARG A 261 -11.85 -11.06 3.79
CA ARG A 261 -12.01 -12.31 4.59
C ARG A 261 -11.50 -12.14 6.02
N ASN A 262 -10.46 -11.34 6.21
CA ASN A 262 -9.89 -11.10 7.54
C ASN A 262 -10.51 -9.89 8.28
N GLY A 263 -11.42 -9.15 7.62
CA GLY A 263 -12.05 -7.96 8.20
C GLY A 263 -11.08 -6.81 8.43
N LEU A 264 -10.05 -6.70 7.59
CA LEU A 264 -9.04 -5.62 7.67
C LEU A 264 -9.55 -4.32 7.06
N VAL A 265 -10.51 -4.42 6.16
CA VAL A 265 -11.13 -3.27 5.47
C VAL A 265 -12.65 -3.47 5.38
N PRO A 266 -13.45 -2.40 5.43
CA PRO A 266 -14.89 -2.50 5.23
C PRO A 266 -15.21 -2.73 3.75
N PHE A 267 -16.32 -3.44 3.49
CA PHE A 267 -16.83 -3.68 2.14
C PHE A 267 -17.01 -2.39 1.35
N GLU A 268 -17.59 -1.37 1.97
CA GLU A 268 -17.90 -0.08 1.36
C GLU A 268 -16.65 0.64 0.87
N ARG A 269 -15.60 0.61 1.67
CA ARG A 269 -14.33 1.25 1.31
C ARG A 269 -13.69 0.59 0.09
N VAL A 270 -13.75 -0.74 0.02
CA VAL A 270 -13.19 -1.50 -1.10
C VAL A 270 -13.99 -1.29 -2.37
N MET A 271 -15.31 -1.39 -2.25
CA MET A 271 -16.19 -1.40 -3.41
C MET A 271 -16.53 0.00 -3.91
N PHE A 272 -16.57 0.99 -3.01
CA PHE A 272 -17.05 2.34 -3.34
C PHE A 272 -15.98 3.43 -3.20
N GLY A 273 -14.83 3.12 -2.61
CA GLY A 273 -13.72 4.07 -2.45
C GLY A 273 -13.97 5.09 -1.32
N GLU A 274 -14.84 4.77 -0.34
CA GLU A 274 -15.12 5.60 0.85
C GLU A 274 -14.06 5.44 1.94
#